data_cacc9bad430150733a4aa24fd511e918
#
_entry.id   cacc9bad430150733a4aa24fd511e918
#
_cell.length_a   1.000
_cell.length_b   1.000
_cell.length_c   1.000
_cell.angle_alpha   90.00
_cell.angle_beta   90.00
_cell.angle_gamma   90.00
#
_symmetry.space_group_name_H-M   'P 1'
#
loop_
_entity.id
_entity.type
_entity.pdbx_description
1 polymer ?
#
loop_
_entity_poly.entity_id
_entity_poly.type
_entity_poly.pdbx_seq_one_letter_code
_entity_poly.pdbx_strand_id
1 'polypeptide(L)'
;MERGFANSEFEVRCARAQAMMMEANIAALLLTTEAELRYFSGFLTQFWQSPTRPWFLILPQAGKPVAVIPEIGAECMSRTWLDDIRTWRSPNPDDDGVSLVIDALREAVGNGPCFGISMGAETHIRMPLLDFEKVTRILALEIADATPILRKLRMIKSEAEIEKIGHICSIVSDVFDAMPDWLRVDMPLNEVFRRFKIDALQRGADDVSYLVGSAGLGGYSDIISPPTEIPLAVGDIVILDTGSVYDGYFSDFDRNFAIGYADDASRRAYETVYAATEAGLNAARPGNTVADLFHEMNAVMVAGGALGNDVGRLGHGLGMQLTEWPSNTAWDQTVLVPGMVMTLEPGMTYLPDKMMVHEENLVIREEGPQLLSRRAAAELPVI
;
A
#
# COMPACT_ATOMS: atom_id res chain seq x y z
N MET A 1 4.41 12.73 -15.88
CA MET A 1 5.20 11.63 -15.27
C MET A 1 5.30 10.47 -16.26
N GLU A 2 6.50 9.92 -16.47
CA GLU A 2 6.72 8.75 -17.34
C GLU A 2 6.18 7.48 -16.67
N ARG A 3 5.60 6.57 -17.47
CA ARG A 3 5.06 5.29 -17.01
C ARG A 3 6.09 4.17 -17.17
N GLY A 4 5.95 3.13 -16.34
CA GLY A 4 6.89 2.01 -16.32
C GLY A 4 8.26 2.37 -15.74
N PHE A 5 9.22 1.51 -15.98
CA PHE A 5 10.62 1.67 -15.57
C PHE A 5 11.55 1.21 -16.68
N ALA A 6 12.77 1.71 -16.70
CA ALA A 6 13.83 1.18 -17.53
C ALA A 6 14.15 -0.29 -17.14
N ASN A 7 14.61 -1.11 -18.09
CA ASN A 7 14.96 -2.50 -17.81
C ASN A 7 16.00 -2.64 -16.68
N SER A 8 16.91 -1.66 -16.57
CA SER A 8 17.93 -1.63 -15.51
C SER A 8 17.33 -1.60 -14.09
N GLU A 9 16.15 -1.03 -13.90
CA GLU A 9 15.46 -1.06 -12.60
C GLU A 9 15.10 -2.50 -12.21
N PHE A 10 14.52 -3.26 -13.15
CA PHE A 10 14.16 -4.67 -12.91
C PHE A 10 15.40 -5.55 -12.73
N GLU A 11 16.49 -5.29 -13.48
CA GLU A 11 17.77 -5.96 -13.30
C GLU A 11 18.33 -5.77 -11.89
N VAL A 12 18.29 -4.53 -11.37
CA VAL A 12 18.73 -4.22 -10.00
C VAL A 12 17.85 -4.92 -8.96
N ARG A 13 16.50 -4.89 -9.13
CA ARG A 13 15.56 -5.58 -8.23
C ARG A 13 15.82 -7.08 -8.19
N CYS A 14 16.00 -7.71 -9.35
CA CYS A 14 16.33 -9.14 -9.45
C CYS A 14 17.69 -9.45 -8.80
N ALA A 15 18.74 -8.68 -9.10
CA ALA A 15 20.05 -8.90 -8.52
C ALA A 15 20.06 -8.79 -6.98
N ARG A 16 19.33 -7.81 -6.42
CA ARG A 16 19.16 -7.69 -4.97
C ARG A 16 18.42 -8.89 -4.37
N ALA A 17 17.34 -9.35 -5.02
CA ALA A 17 16.61 -10.53 -4.59
C ALA A 17 17.48 -11.78 -4.63
N GLN A 18 18.19 -12.00 -5.73
CA GLN A 18 19.07 -13.14 -5.95
C GLN A 18 20.22 -13.20 -4.94
N ALA A 19 20.80 -12.05 -4.58
CA ALA A 19 21.82 -11.99 -3.52
C ALA A 19 21.24 -12.44 -2.16
N MET A 20 20.06 -11.98 -1.80
CA MET A 20 19.40 -12.38 -0.55
C MET A 20 18.94 -13.85 -0.58
N MET A 21 18.52 -14.36 -1.75
CA MET A 21 18.20 -15.77 -1.94
C MET A 21 19.45 -16.65 -1.73
N MET A 22 20.61 -16.23 -2.24
CA MET A 22 21.88 -16.95 -2.00
C MET A 22 22.23 -17.01 -0.51
N GLU A 23 22.12 -15.89 0.20
CA GLU A 23 22.35 -15.82 1.66
C GLU A 23 21.40 -16.73 2.44
N ALA A 24 20.14 -16.82 1.99
CA ALA A 24 19.10 -17.65 2.61
C ALA A 24 19.10 -19.11 2.11
N ASN A 25 19.99 -19.49 1.18
CA ASN A 25 20.04 -20.80 0.54
C ASN A 25 18.71 -21.19 -0.15
N ILE A 26 18.04 -20.22 -0.78
CA ILE A 26 16.81 -20.40 -1.56
C ILE A 26 17.15 -20.39 -3.05
N ALA A 27 16.84 -21.46 -3.78
CA ALA A 27 17.23 -21.62 -5.18
C ALA A 27 16.30 -20.89 -6.18
N ALA A 28 15.02 -20.76 -5.85
CA ALA A 28 14.04 -20.03 -6.67
C ALA A 28 12.95 -19.40 -5.77
N LEU A 29 12.30 -18.34 -6.25
CA LEU A 29 11.06 -17.81 -5.66
C LEU A 29 9.87 -18.13 -6.56
N LEU A 30 8.78 -18.58 -5.98
CA LEU A 30 7.46 -18.62 -6.59
C LEU A 30 6.67 -17.39 -6.14
N LEU A 31 6.35 -16.51 -7.08
CA LEU A 31 5.66 -15.25 -6.87
C LEU A 31 4.27 -15.34 -7.50
N THR A 32 3.23 -14.96 -6.77
CA THR A 32 1.85 -15.21 -7.17
C THR A 32 0.93 -13.99 -7.09
N THR A 33 1.36 -12.95 -6.37
CA THR A 33 0.54 -11.74 -6.16
C THR A 33 0.82 -10.68 -7.20
N GLU A 34 -0.13 -9.77 -7.39
CA GLU A 34 0.00 -8.67 -8.34
C GLU A 34 1.25 -7.82 -8.07
N ALA A 35 1.46 -7.43 -6.82
CA ALA A 35 2.58 -6.58 -6.44
C ALA A 35 3.93 -7.29 -6.67
N GLU A 36 4.02 -8.60 -6.38
CA GLU A 36 5.23 -9.38 -6.61
C GLU A 36 5.55 -9.50 -8.11
N LEU A 37 4.55 -9.86 -8.93
CA LEU A 37 4.75 -9.96 -10.38
C LEU A 37 5.17 -8.61 -10.96
N ARG A 38 4.46 -7.54 -10.60
CA ARG A 38 4.77 -6.19 -11.07
C ARG A 38 6.17 -5.74 -10.67
N TYR A 39 6.58 -6.01 -9.43
CA TYR A 39 7.88 -5.60 -8.91
C TYR A 39 9.05 -6.11 -9.74
N PHE A 40 8.97 -7.37 -10.20
CA PHE A 40 10.07 -8.01 -10.95
C PHE A 40 9.88 -7.99 -12.47
N SER A 41 8.67 -7.75 -12.98
CA SER A 41 8.42 -7.79 -14.44
C SER A 41 7.97 -6.46 -15.03
N GLY A 42 7.40 -5.56 -14.24
CA GLY A 42 6.70 -4.37 -14.74
C GLY A 42 5.31 -4.66 -15.30
N PHE A 43 4.83 -5.91 -15.23
CA PHE A 43 3.53 -6.31 -15.75
C PHE A 43 2.41 -5.60 -15.00
N LEU A 44 1.68 -4.76 -15.70
CA LEU A 44 0.56 -3.97 -15.17
C LEU A 44 -0.72 -4.29 -15.93
N THR A 45 -1.75 -4.74 -15.21
CA THR A 45 -3.07 -5.01 -15.75
C THR A 45 -4.13 -4.90 -14.66
N GLN A 46 -5.34 -4.50 -15.03
CA GLN A 46 -6.51 -4.58 -14.14
C GLN A 46 -7.15 -5.98 -14.11
N PHE A 47 -6.63 -6.94 -14.87
CA PHE A 47 -7.17 -8.29 -14.92
C PHE A 47 -7.04 -9.06 -13.60
N TRP A 48 -6.27 -8.55 -12.65
CA TRP A 48 -6.20 -9.04 -11.27
C TRP A 48 -7.55 -8.98 -10.53
N GLN A 49 -8.47 -8.14 -10.98
CA GLN A 49 -9.84 -8.09 -10.47
C GLN A 49 -10.62 -9.39 -10.73
N SER A 50 -10.20 -10.19 -11.72
CA SER A 50 -10.75 -11.52 -11.95
C SER A 50 -10.12 -12.55 -10.99
N PRO A 51 -10.87 -13.20 -10.09
CA PRO A 51 -10.31 -14.13 -9.11
C PRO A 51 -9.87 -15.46 -9.71
N THR A 52 -10.27 -15.77 -10.94
CA THR A 52 -10.29 -17.13 -11.50
C THR A 52 -9.08 -17.52 -12.32
N ARG A 53 -8.13 -16.65 -12.54
CA ARG A 53 -6.96 -16.94 -13.37
C ARG A 53 -5.70 -16.63 -12.59
N PRO A 54 -4.96 -17.68 -12.15
CA PRO A 54 -3.68 -17.48 -11.47
C PRO A 54 -2.62 -16.96 -12.45
N TRP A 55 -1.68 -16.21 -11.92
CA TRP A 55 -0.53 -15.66 -12.63
C TRP A 55 0.70 -15.96 -11.79
N PHE A 56 1.74 -16.46 -12.39
CA PHE A 56 2.93 -16.89 -11.68
C PHE A 56 4.17 -16.26 -12.29
N LEU A 57 5.12 -15.94 -11.42
CA LEU A 57 6.46 -15.56 -11.81
C LEU A 57 7.45 -16.40 -11.00
N ILE A 58 8.38 -17.05 -11.65
CA ILE A 58 9.45 -17.82 -11.03
C ILE A 58 10.75 -17.05 -11.18
N LEU A 59 11.32 -16.59 -10.06
CA LEU A 59 12.62 -15.92 -10.05
C LEU A 59 13.69 -16.95 -9.66
N PRO A 60 14.56 -17.37 -10.58
CA PRO A 60 15.70 -18.25 -10.27
C PRO A 60 16.79 -17.47 -9.53
N GLN A 61 17.68 -18.17 -8.83
CA GLN A 61 18.84 -17.58 -8.16
C GLN A 61 19.83 -16.89 -9.12
N ALA A 62 19.73 -17.16 -10.43
CA ALA A 62 20.49 -16.49 -11.48
C ALA A 62 19.67 -16.40 -12.78
N GLY A 63 19.83 -15.31 -13.52
CA GLY A 63 19.10 -15.05 -14.75
C GLY A 63 17.80 -14.27 -14.55
N LYS A 64 17.02 -14.16 -15.62
CA LYS A 64 15.73 -13.44 -15.62
C LYS A 64 14.60 -14.29 -15.04
N PRO A 65 13.55 -13.66 -14.51
CA PRO A 65 12.34 -14.37 -14.12
C PRO A 65 11.66 -15.06 -15.31
N VAL A 66 10.96 -16.16 -15.02
CA VAL A 66 10.10 -16.89 -15.96
C VAL A 66 8.66 -16.59 -15.63
N ALA A 67 7.89 -16.09 -16.58
CA ALA A 67 6.46 -15.88 -16.43
C ALA A 67 5.69 -17.15 -16.84
N VAL A 68 4.78 -17.61 -15.98
CA VAL A 68 3.85 -18.70 -16.28
C VAL A 68 2.44 -18.15 -16.09
N ILE A 69 1.74 -17.91 -17.20
CA ILE A 69 0.52 -17.09 -17.20
C ILE A 69 -0.54 -17.63 -18.16
N PRO A 70 -1.84 -17.29 -17.97
CA PRO A 70 -2.87 -17.57 -18.97
C PRO A 70 -2.55 -16.93 -20.32
N GLU A 71 -2.86 -17.61 -21.41
CA GLU A 71 -2.59 -17.17 -22.80
C GLU A 71 -3.14 -15.75 -23.09
N ILE A 72 -4.24 -15.37 -22.45
CA ILE A 72 -4.82 -14.02 -22.60
C ILE A 72 -3.87 -12.89 -22.19
N GLY A 73 -2.89 -13.17 -21.35
CA GLY A 73 -1.91 -12.18 -20.89
C GLY A 73 -0.62 -12.15 -21.72
N ALA A 74 -0.44 -13.08 -22.66
CA ALA A 74 0.83 -13.27 -23.37
C ALA A 74 1.30 -12.01 -24.07
N GLU A 75 0.44 -11.34 -24.82
CA GLU A 75 0.78 -10.12 -25.56
C GLU A 75 1.15 -8.96 -24.63
N CYS A 76 0.46 -8.81 -23.50
CA CYS A 76 0.80 -7.80 -22.50
C CYS A 76 2.13 -8.09 -21.81
N MET A 77 2.37 -9.35 -21.43
CA MET A 77 3.61 -9.78 -20.81
C MET A 77 4.82 -9.67 -21.76
N SER A 78 4.62 -9.92 -23.07
CA SER A 78 5.69 -9.82 -24.08
C SER A 78 6.24 -8.39 -24.25
N ARG A 79 5.54 -7.37 -23.77
CA ARG A 79 6.00 -5.97 -23.75
C ARG A 79 6.83 -5.61 -22.52
N THR A 80 6.99 -6.55 -21.60
CA THR A 80 7.88 -6.40 -20.45
C THR A 80 9.33 -6.76 -20.85
N TRP A 81 10.25 -6.68 -19.90
CA TRP A 81 11.65 -7.03 -20.13
C TRP A 81 11.95 -8.54 -20.08
N LEU A 82 10.92 -9.39 -19.85
CA LEU A 82 11.05 -10.84 -19.72
C LEU A 82 11.16 -11.52 -21.09
N ASP A 83 11.95 -12.60 -21.14
CA ASP A 83 12.18 -13.37 -22.38
C ASP A 83 11.45 -14.72 -22.38
N ASP A 84 11.29 -15.38 -21.20
CA ASP A 84 10.62 -16.68 -21.05
C ASP A 84 9.19 -16.49 -20.52
N ILE A 85 8.22 -16.67 -21.41
CA ILE A 85 6.78 -16.51 -21.11
C ILE A 85 6.10 -17.82 -21.53
N ARG A 86 5.67 -18.60 -20.54
CA ARG A 86 4.97 -19.89 -20.73
C ARG A 86 3.49 -19.69 -20.50
N THR A 87 2.67 -20.20 -21.41
CA THR A 87 1.24 -19.93 -21.37
C THR A 87 0.40 -21.20 -21.49
N TRP A 88 -0.80 -21.14 -20.94
CA TRP A 88 -1.81 -22.17 -21.11
C TRP A 88 -3.17 -21.54 -21.44
N ARG A 89 -4.10 -22.33 -22.00
CA ARG A 89 -5.48 -21.91 -22.21
C ARG A 89 -6.25 -22.05 -20.93
N SER A 90 -6.58 -20.91 -20.31
CA SER A 90 -7.37 -20.83 -19.08
C SER A 90 -8.82 -20.41 -19.41
N PRO A 91 -9.85 -20.93 -18.72
CA PRO A 91 -9.75 -21.89 -17.62
C PRO A 91 -9.53 -23.33 -18.13
N ASN A 92 -8.71 -24.09 -17.41
CA ASN A 92 -8.54 -25.51 -17.64
C ASN A 92 -8.68 -26.26 -16.29
N PRO A 93 -9.82 -26.93 -16.06
CA PRO A 93 -10.09 -27.56 -14.76
C PRO A 93 -9.16 -28.71 -14.40
N ASP A 94 -8.51 -29.31 -15.39
CA ASP A 94 -7.57 -30.41 -15.18
C ASP A 94 -6.17 -29.91 -14.86
N ASP A 95 -5.77 -28.77 -15.48
CA ASP A 95 -4.43 -28.19 -15.30
C ASP A 95 -4.43 -26.69 -15.62
N ASP A 96 -4.83 -25.84 -14.69
CA ASP A 96 -4.83 -24.38 -14.86
C ASP A 96 -3.42 -23.78 -14.66
N GLY A 97 -2.42 -24.30 -15.43
CA GLY A 97 -1.03 -23.87 -15.44
C GLY A 97 -0.13 -24.57 -14.44
N VAL A 98 -0.63 -25.49 -13.64
CA VAL A 98 0.11 -26.14 -12.55
C VAL A 98 1.31 -26.95 -13.05
N SER A 99 1.16 -27.69 -14.17
CA SER A 99 2.27 -28.45 -14.76
C SER A 99 3.40 -27.53 -15.22
N LEU A 100 3.07 -26.39 -15.85
CA LEU A 100 4.07 -25.41 -16.30
C LEU A 100 4.81 -24.75 -15.11
N VAL A 101 4.10 -24.47 -14.00
CA VAL A 101 4.72 -23.99 -12.75
C VAL A 101 5.70 -25.03 -12.20
N ILE A 102 5.31 -26.29 -12.17
CA ILE A 102 6.15 -27.39 -11.70
C ILE A 102 7.42 -27.49 -12.54
N ASP A 103 7.29 -27.45 -13.86
CA ASP A 103 8.44 -27.55 -14.76
C ASP A 103 9.37 -26.34 -14.63
N ALA A 104 8.81 -25.12 -14.59
CA ALA A 104 9.58 -23.90 -14.36
C ALA A 104 10.32 -23.88 -13.02
N LEU A 105 9.67 -24.36 -11.95
CA LEU A 105 10.31 -24.49 -10.64
C LEU A 105 11.41 -25.55 -10.64
N ARG A 106 11.21 -26.71 -11.27
CA ARG A 106 12.26 -27.74 -11.39
C ARG A 106 13.48 -27.20 -12.10
N GLU A 107 13.28 -26.50 -13.20
CA GLU A 107 14.37 -25.87 -13.96
C GLU A 107 15.10 -24.82 -13.13
N ALA A 108 14.33 -23.93 -12.46
CA ALA A 108 14.88 -22.83 -11.66
C ALA A 108 15.61 -23.32 -10.40
N VAL A 109 15.10 -24.35 -9.74
CA VAL A 109 15.72 -24.93 -8.54
C VAL A 109 16.92 -25.81 -8.90
N GLY A 110 16.86 -26.54 -10.03
CA GLY A 110 17.93 -27.44 -10.45
C GLY A 110 18.30 -28.47 -9.34
N ASN A 111 19.54 -28.39 -8.87
CA ASN A 111 20.01 -29.19 -7.73
C ASN A 111 19.92 -28.48 -6.36
N GLY A 112 19.26 -27.33 -6.31
CA GLY A 112 19.09 -26.55 -5.08
C GLY A 112 18.18 -27.21 -4.07
N PRO A 113 18.21 -26.77 -2.79
CA PRO A 113 17.50 -27.46 -1.72
C PRO A 113 16.00 -27.14 -1.67
N CYS A 114 15.60 -25.93 -2.03
CA CYS A 114 14.23 -25.46 -1.82
C CYS A 114 13.85 -24.33 -2.78
N PHE A 115 12.55 -24.05 -2.84
CA PHE A 115 12.04 -22.78 -3.36
C PHE A 115 11.37 -21.97 -2.26
N GLY A 116 11.36 -20.66 -2.40
CA GLY A 116 10.74 -19.71 -1.47
C GLY A 116 9.39 -19.21 -1.96
N ILE A 117 8.49 -18.95 -1.02
CA ILE A 117 7.21 -18.28 -1.25
C ILE A 117 6.89 -17.39 -0.03
N SER A 118 6.08 -16.34 -0.20
CA SER A 118 5.61 -15.55 0.94
C SER A 118 4.70 -16.39 1.84
N MET A 119 5.10 -16.61 3.08
CA MET A 119 4.37 -17.46 4.06
C MET A 119 4.05 -16.72 5.37
N GLY A 120 4.68 -15.57 5.61
CA GLY A 120 4.57 -14.83 6.85
C GLY A 120 3.24 -14.08 7.01
N ALA A 121 3.07 -13.43 8.17
CA ALA A 121 1.90 -12.60 8.43
C ALA A 121 1.69 -11.53 7.36
N GLU A 122 0.44 -11.14 7.11
CA GLU A 122 0.04 -10.13 6.11
C GLU A 122 0.45 -10.48 4.66
N THR A 123 0.66 -11.76 4.37
CA THR A 123 0.88 -12.29 3.02
C THR A 123 -0.23 -13.26 2.61
N HIS A 124 -0.33 -13.51 1.32
CA HIS A 124 -1.26 -14.50 0.78
C HIS A 124 -0.70 -15.10 -0.51
N ILE A 125 -1.22 -16.27 -0.86
CA ILE A 125 -0.96 -16.95 -2.12
C ILE A 125 -2.17 -16.72 -3.02
N ARG A 126 -1.95 -16.21 -4.25
CA ARG A 126 -3.03 -16.04 -5.22
C ARG A 126 -3.08 -17.22 -6.18
N MET A 127 -3.36 -18.41 -5.64
CA MET A 127 -3.67 -19.62 -6.38
C MET A 127 -4.60 -20.51 -5.55
N PRO A 128 -5.36 -21.43 -6.19
CA PRO A 128 -6.15 -22.40 -5.44
C PRO A 128 -5.27 -23.25 -4.53
N LEU A 129 -5.73 -23.50 -3.30
CA LEU A 129 -4.98 -24.31 -2.33
C LEU A 129 -4.68 -25.72 -2.84
N LEU A 130 -5.64 -26.36 -3.53
CA LEU A 130 -5.44 -27.70 -4.11
C LEU A 130 -4.34 -27.71 -5.20
N ASP A 131 -4.21 -26.63 -5.95
CA ASP A 131 -3.14 -26.51 -6.94
C ASP A 131 -1.78 -26.32 -6.27
N PHE A 132 -1.71 -25.54 -5.20
CA PHE A 132 -0.51 -25.42 -4.38
C PHE A 132 -0.10 -26.76 -3.75
N GLU A 133 -1.04 -27.51 -3.19
CA GLU A 133 -0.80 -28.88 -2.67
C GLU A 133 -0.32 -29.83 -3.77
N LYS A 134 -0.86 -29.71 -5.00
CA LYS A 134 -0.41 -30.49 -6.17
C LYS A 134 1.03 -30.16 -6.54
N VAL A 135 1.38 -28.85 -6.59
CA VAL A 135 2.76 -28.38 -6.83
C VAL A 135 3.72 -28.96 -5.79
N THR A 136 3.44 -28.77 -4.52
CA THR A 136 4.32 -29.21 -3.42
C THR A 136 4.51 -30.71 -3.38
N ARG A 137 3.42 -31.47 -3.57
CA ARG A 137 3.46 -32.95 -3.59
C ARG A 137 4.27 -33.51 -4.75
N ILE A 138 4.17 -32.90 -5.96
CA ILE A 138 4.85 -33.39 -7.15
C ILE A 138 6.33 -32.98 -7.16
N LEU A 139 6.65 -31.77 -6.70
CA LEU A 139 8.03 -31.32 -6.61
C LEU A 139 8.78 -32.06 -5.49
N ALA A 140 8.12 -32.34 -4.37
CA ALA A 140 8.70 -32.94 -3.17
C ALA A 140 9.98 -32.19 -2.70
N LEU A 141 10.01 -30.86 -2.89
CA LEU A 141 11.07 -29.97 -2.44
C LEU A 141 10.69 -29.33 -1.12
N GLU A 142 11.68 -28.89 -0.35
CA GLU A 142 11.47 -28.04 0.80
C GLU A 142 10.93 -26.65 0.35
N ILE A 143 10.06 -26.06 1.17
CA ILE A 143 9.52 -24.73 0.95
C ILE A 143 10.07 -23.81 2.03
N ALA A 144 10.70 -22.73 1.63
CA ALA A 144 11.24 -21.71 2.53
C ALA A 144 10.34 -20.47 2.58
N ASP A 145 10.29 -19.81 3.74
CA ASP A 145 9.63 -18.52 3.86
C ASP A 145 10.47 -17.40 3.22
N ALA A 146 10.01 -16.88 2.10
CA ALA A 146 10.64 -15.76 1.40
C ALA A 146 10.11 -14.38 1.86
N THR A 147 9.18 -14.33 2.80
CA THR A 147 8.58 -13.08 3.29
C THR A 147 9.65 -12.05 3.72
N PRO A 148 10.70 -12.40 4.48
CA PRO A 148 11.73 -11.45 4.88
C PRO A 148 12.48 -10.82 3.69
N ILE A 149 12.70 -11.60 2.62
CA ILE A 149 13.36 -11.12 1.40
C ILE A 149 12.47 -10.09 0.70
N LEU A 150 11.22 -10.46 0.41
CA LEU A 150 10.29 -9.62 -0.34
C LEU A 150 9.93 -8.34 0.40
N ARG A 151 9.77 -8.41 1.74
CA ARG A 151 9.57 -7.23 2.58
C ARG A 151 10.75 -6.28 2.51
N LYS A 152 11.97 -6.76 2.72
CA LYS A 152 13.18 -5.93 2.71
C LYS A 152 13.42 -5.28 1.35
N LEU A 153 13.12 -5.99 0.24
CA LEU A 153 13.24 -5.46 -1.11
C LEU A 153 12.27 -4.30 -1.36
N ARG A 154 10.98 -4.47 -1.00
CA ARG A 154 9.92 -3.50 -1.29
C ARG A 154 9.85 -2.36 -0.29
N MET A 155 10.32 -2.57 0.94
CA MET A 155 10.34 -1.55 2.00
C MET A 155 11.20 -0.34 1.61
N ILE A 156 12.34 -0.56 0.95
CA ILE A 156 13.26 0.50 0.52
C ILE A 156 13.04 0.76 -0.98
N LYS A 157 12.39 1.86 -1.29
CA LYS A 157 12.03 2.28 -2.64
C LYS A 157 13.21 2.89 -3.38
N SER A 158 13.27 2.68 -4.69
CA SER A 158 14.14 3.45 -5.58
C SER A 158 13.61 4.87 -5.76
N GLU A 159 14.46 5.80 -6.24
CA GLU A 159 14.01 7.16 -6.52
C GLU A 159 12.87 7.18 -7.56
N ALA A 160 12.91 6.30 -8.56
CA ALA A 160 11.87 6.19 -9.57
C ALA A 160 10.51 5.73 -8.97
N GLU A 161 10.51 4.88 -7.93
CA GLU A 161 9.33 4.51 -7.18
C GLU A 161 8.81 5.68 -6.34
N ILE A 162 9.72 6.38 -5.65
CA ILE A 162 9.39 7.56 -4.81
C ILE A 162 8.78 8.68 -5.67
N GLU A 163 9.30 8.92 -6.87
CA GLU A 163 8.74 9.90 -7.80
C GLU A 163 7.30 9.58 -8.18
N LYS A 164 6.95 8.31 -8.42
CA LYS A 164 5.58 7.89 -8.74
C LYS A 164 4.63 8.09 -7.57
N ILE A 165 5.07 7.73 -6.36
CA ILE A 165 4.29 7.93 -5.13
C ILE A 165 4.09 9.43 -4.88
N GLY A 166 5.14 10.24 -4.99
CA GLY A 166 5.05 11.70 -4.88
C GLY A 166 4.11 12.33 -5.91
N HIS A 167 4.08 11.79 -7.12
CA HIS A 167 3.18 12.28 -8.17
C HIS A 167 1.72 12.02 -7.84
N ILE A 168 1.36 10.80 -7.42
CA ILE A 168 -0.03 10.53 -7.01
C ILE A 168 -0.41 11.30 -5.75
N CYS A 169 0.49 11.45 -4.78
CA CYS A 169 0.26 12.30 -3.61
C CYS A 169 -0.01 13.77 -4.00
N SER A 170 0.68 14.29 -5.01
CA SER A 170 0.43 15.65 -5.52
C SER A 170 -0.96 15.77 -6.16
N ILE A 171 -1.37 14.79 -6.98
CA ILE A 171 -2.70 14.76 -7.60
C ILE A 171 -3.79 14.77 -6.51
N VAL A 172 -3.67 13.89 -5.52
CA VAL A 172 -4.65 13.75 -4.43
C VAL A 172 -4.67 15.00 -3.55
N SER A 173 -3.52 15.60 -3.28
CA SER A 173 -3.44 16.87 -2.55
C SER A 173 -4.21 17.98 -3.27
N ASP A 174 -4.08 18.07 -4.61
CA ASP A 174 -4.82 19.05 -5.42
C ASP A 174 -6.35 18.78 -5.42
N VAL A 175 -6.77 17.52 -5.28
CA VAL A 175 -8.20 17.19 -5.11
C VAL A 175 -8.72 17.68 -3.77
N PHE A 176 -7.99 17.40 -2.68
CA PHE A 176 -8.37 17.84 -1.33
C PHE A 176 -8.39 19.37 -1.22
N ASP A 177 -7.43 20.07 -1.81
CA ASP A 177 -7.38 21.53 -1.83
C ASP A 177 -8.55 22.15 -2.59
N ALA A 178 -9.10 21.44 -3.58
CA ALA A 178 -10.28 21.90 -4.34
C ALA A 178 -11.61 21.59 -3.63
N MET A 179 -11.63 20.74 -2.60
CA MET A 179 -12.87 20.36 -1.91
C MET A 179 -13.63 21.54 -1.29
N PRO A 180 -12.97 22.54 -0.66
CA PRO A 180 -13.66 23.72 -0.11
C PRO A 180 -14.48 24.48 -1.14
N ASP A 181 -14.16 24.43 -2.42
CA ASP A 181 -14.89 25.15 -3.47
C ASP A 181 -16.27 24.54 -3.78
N TRP A 182 -16.48 23.29 -3.37
CA TRP A 182 -17.69 22.56 -3.77
C TRP A 182 -18.36 21.75 -2.67
N LEU A 183 -17.66 21.40 -1.59
CA LEU A 183 -18.24 20.72 -0.43
C LEU A 183 -19.18 21.68 0.28
N ARG A 184 -20.40 21.22 0.65
CA ARG A 184 -21.43 22.08 1.24
C ARG A 184 -22.45 21.29 2.03
N VAL A 185 -23.20 22.01 2.87
CA VAL A 185 -24.41 21.52 3.54
C VAL A 185 -25.40 20.91 2.53
N ASP A 186 -26.17 19.94 2.94
CA ASP A 186 -27.17 19.19 2.16
C ASP A 186 -26.63 18.32 1.04
N MET A 187 -25.30 18.24 0.85
CA MET A 187 -24.69 17.30 -0.09
C MET A 187 -24.67 15.89 0.51
N PRO A 188 -25.25 14.86 -0.15
CA PRO A 188 -25.16 13.48 0.32
C PRO A 188 -23.70 13.00 0.33
N LEU A 189 -23.31 12.24 1.36
CA LEU A 189 -21.93 11.77 1.52
C LEU A 189 -21.47 10.93 0.30
N ASN A 190 -22.35 10.11 -0.28
CA ASN A 190 -22.05 9.34 -1.50
C ASN A 190 -21.77 10.23 -2.73
N GLU A 191 -22.34 11.46 -2.79
CA GLU A 191 -22.01 12.43 -3.84
C GLU A 191 -20.63 13.04 -3.63
N VAL A 192 -20.25 13.32 -2.36
CA VAL A 192 -18.91 13.79 -2.00
C VAL A 192 -17.86 12.78 -2.50
N PHE A 193 -18.04 11.50 -2.19
CA PHE A 193 -17.15 10.42 -2.63
C PHE A 193 -17.06 10.32 -4.16
N ARG A 194 -18.22 10.36 -4.83
CA ARG A 194 -18.26 10.30 -6.29
C ARG A 194 -17.51 11.47 -6.92
N ARG A 195 -17.70 12.67 -6.40
CA ARG A 195 -17.05 13.89 -6.91
C ARG A 195 -15.55 13.84 -6.69
N PHE A 196 -15.10 13.39 -5.52
CA PHE A 196 -13.70 13.17 -5.23
C PHE A 196 -13.05 12.22 -6.25
N LYS A 197 -13.65 11.05 -6.50
CA LYS A 197 -13.17 10.08 -7.50
C LYS A 197 -13.08 10.68 -8.90
N ILE A 198 -14.12 11.41 -9.33
CA ILE A 198 -14.14 12.05 -10.64
C ILE A 198 -12.98 13.06 -10.77
N ASP A 199 -12.77 13.90 -9.76
CA ASP A 199 -11.72 14.93 -9.79
C ASP A 199 -10.32 14.29 -9.79
N ALA A 200 -10.08 13.25 -8.99
CA ALA A 200 -8.81 12.52 -8.98
C ALA A 200 -8.49 11.91 -10.36
N LEU A 201 -9.46 11.25 -11.00
CA LEU A 201 -9.30 10.69 -12.34
C LEU A 201 -9.07 11.80 -13.40
N GLN A 202 -9.77 12.91 -13.31
CA GLN A 202 -9.59 14.06 -14.23
C GLN A 202 -8.21 14.69 -14.10
N ARG A 203 -7.60 14.68 -12.91
CA ARG A 203 -6.24 15.18 -12.64
C ARG A 203 -5.15 14.18 -13.02
N GLY A 204 -5.51 12.95 -13.38
CA GLY A 204 -4.58 11.96 -13.92
C GLY A 204 -4.25 10.78 -13.02
N ALA A 205 -4.97 10.56 -11.93
CA ALA A 205 -4.94 9.28 -11.23
C ALA A 205 -5.44 8.17 -12.17
N ASP A 206 -4.84 6.98 -12.07
CA ASP A 206 -5.28 5.81 -12.85
C ASP A 206 -6.53 5.18 -12.25
N ASP A 207 -6.62 5.21 -10.93
CA ASP A 207 -7.74 4.67 -10.16
C ASP A 207 -7.79 5.30 -8.77
N VAL A 208 -8.96 5.24 -8.14
CA VAL A 208 -9.19 5.49 -6.72
C VAL A 208 -9.67 4.17 -6.13
N SER A 209 -8.71 3.27 -5.92
CA SER A 209 -8.96 1.87 -5.54
C SER A 209 -9.47 1.74 -4.11
N TYR A 210 -9.13 2.70 -3.25
CA TYR A 210 -9.57 2.81 -1.86
C TYR A 210 -10.07 4.23 -1.62
N LEU A 211 -11.28 4.37 -1.15
CA LEU A 211 -11.84 5.62 -0.65
C LEU A 211 -12.90 5.27 0.38
N VAL A 212 -12.63 5.63 1.60
CA VAL A 212 -13.48 5.44 2.77
C VAL A 212 -13.66 6.76 3.48
N GLY A 213 -14.50 6.79 4.49
CA GLY A 213 -14.73 7.97 5.30
C GLY A 213 -16.13 8.01 5.85
N SER A 214 -16.37 9.04 6.63
CA SER A 214 -17.63 9.21 7.34
C SER A 214 -17.91 10.70 7.61
N ALA A 215 -19.11 10.99 8.08
CA ALA A 215 -19.49 12.31 8.54
C ALA A 215 -20.42 12.20 9.75
N GLY A 216 -20.31 13.13 10.69
CA GLY A 216 -21.22 13.18 11.82
C GLY A 216 -21.07 14.44 12.66
N LEU A 217 -22.14 14.78 13.38
CA LEU A 217 -22.20 15.98 14.21
C LEU A 217 -21.09 15.97 15.28
N GLY A 218 -20.17 16.92 15.18
CA GLY A 218 -19.03 17.07 16.08
C GLY A 218 -18.04 15.92 16.01
N GLY A 219 -18.06 15.06 14.99
CA GLY A 219 -17.12 13.95 14.78
C GLY A 219 -17.80 12.67 14.27
N TYR A 220 -17.01 11.73 13.82
CA TYR A 220 -17.43 10.43 13.26
C TYR A 220 -17.00 9.28 14.18
N SER A 221 -17.70 8.15 14.08
CA SER A 221 -17.40 6.93 14.87
C SER A 221 -16.76 5.80 14.07
N ASP A 222 -16.66 5.98 12.75
CA ASP A 222 -16.22 4.96 11.81
C ASP A 222 -15.49 5.63 10.64
N ILE A 223 -14.41 5.02 10.19
CA ILE A 223 -13.56 5.54 9.10
C ILE A 223 -13.43 4.57 7.92
N ILE A 224 -14.06 3.39 7.98
CA ILE A 224 -13.92 2.38 6.93
C ILE A 224 -15.24 2.04 6.23
N SER A 225 -16.34 2.63 6.64
CA SER A 225 -17.64 2.35 6.03
C SER A 225 -17.78 2.97 4.63
N PRO A 226 -18.60 2.36 3.77
CA PRO A 226 -18.96 2.96 2.51
C PRO A 226 -19.82 4.22 2.74
N PRO A 227 -19.81 5.18 1.80
CA PRO A 227 -20.56 6.41 1.94
C PRO A 227 -22.08 6.16 1.95
N THR A 228 -22.79 6.94 2.76
CA THR A 228 -24.26 6.89 2.88
C THR A 228 -24.93 7.94 2.00
N GLU A 229 -26.26 7.84 1.83
CA GLU A 229 -27.09 8.87 1.20
C GLU A 229 -27.48 10.01 2.18
N ILE A 230 -26.98 9.97 3.42
CA ILE A 230 -27.28 10.98 4.43
C ILE A 230 -26.64 12.31 4.00
N PRO A 231 -27.43 13.39 3.91
CA PRO A 231 -26.88 14.71 3.60
C PRO A 231 -26.02 15.24 4.73
N LEU A 232 -24.95 15.94 4.39
CA LEU A 232 -24.12 16.67 5.34
C LEU A 232 -24.91 17.77 6.03
N ALA A 233 -24.78 17.87 7.34
CA ALA A 233 -25.45 18.88 8.17
C ALA A 233 -24.44 19.86 8.77
N VAL A 234 -24.93 21.03 9.15
CA VAL A 234 -24.14 22.03 9.89
C VAL A 234 -23.64 21.45 11.21
N GLY A 235 -22.33 21.50 11.44
CA GLY A 235 -21.65 20.92 12.60
C GLY A 235 -21.10 19.52 12.37
N ASP A 236 -21.33 18.91 11.19
CA ASP A 236 -20.67 17.65 10.86
C ASP A 236 -19.16 17.85 10.67
N ILE A 237 -18.41 16.86 11.12
CA ILE A 237 -17.02 16.66 10.73
C ILE A 237 -17.01 15.54 9.70
N VAL A 238 -16.44 15.83 8.54
CA VAL A 238 -16.29 14.90 7.41
C VAL A 238 -14.83 14.48 7.32
N ILE A 239 -14.58 13.18 7.19
CA ILE A 239 -13.29 12.62 6.80
C ILE A 239 -13.41 11.91 5.46
N LEU A 240 -12.44 12.11 4.59
CA LEU A 240 -12.17 11.21 3.46
C LEU A 240 -10.73 10.71 3.60
N ASP A 241 -10.59 9.40 3.49
CA ASP A 241 -9.31 8.70 3.48
C ASP A 241 -9.20 7.93 2.16
N THR A 242 -8.06 8.09 1.46
CA THR A 242 -7.95 7.62 0.07
C THR A 242 -6.61 7.00 -0.28
N GLY A 243 -6.70 5.78 -0.86
CA GLY A 243 -5.64 5.12 -1.60
C GLY A 243 -5.84 5.26 -3.10
N SER A 244 -5.39 6.36 -3.67
CA SER A 244 -5.40 6.59 -5.12
C SER A 244 -4.13 6.04 -5.77
N VAL A 245 -4.21 5.70 -7.06
CA VAL A 245 -3.15 4.96 -7.76
C VAL A 245 -2.67 5.71 -9.00
N TYR A 246 -1.35 5.75 -9.19
CA TYR A 246 -0.70 6.11 -10.43
C TYR A 246 0.40 5.10 -10.78
N ASP A 247 0.32 4.54 -11.99
CA ASP A 247 1.27 3.54 -12.51
C ASP A 247 1.56 2.41 -11.51
N GLY A 248 0.49 2.01 -10.78
CA GLY A 248 0.50 0.94 -9.80
C GLY A 248 1.11 1.26 -8.45
N TYR A 249 1.37 2.53 -8.14
CA TYR A 249 1.79 3.00 -6.83
C TYR A 249 0.68 3.78 -6.16
N PHE A 250 0.54 3.60 -4.85
CA PHE A 250 -0.48 4.21 -4.03
C PHE A 250 -0.03 5.51 -3.39
N SER A 251 -0.96 6.45 -3.21
CA SER A 251 -0.98 7.40 -2.09
C SER A 251 -1.88 6.84 -1.01
N ASP A 252 -1.72 7.28 0.23
CA ASP A 252 -2.58 6.90 1.35
C ASP A 252 -2.59 8.00 2.40
N PHE A 253 -3.60 8.86 2.39
CA PHE A 253 -3.77 9.91 3.38
C PHE A 253 -5.18 10.48 3.41
N ASP A 254 -5.55 10.99 4.58
CA ASP A 254 -6.86 11.57 4.85
C ASP A 254 -6.87 13.09 4.88
N ARG A 255 -8.09 13.67 4.84
CA ARG A 255 -8.37 15.07 5.21
C ARG A 255 -9.71 15.19 5.89
N ASN A 256 -9.75 16.07 6.88
CA ASN A 256 -10.93 16.41 7.67
C ASN A 256 -11.45 17.80 7.33
N PHE A 257 -12.78 17.97 7.33
CA PHE A 257 -13.47 19.23 7.10
C PHE A 257 -14.66 19.37 8.06
N ALA A 258 -14.85 20.56 8.62
CA ALA A 258 -16.05 20.88 9.40
C ALA A 258 -17.06 21.60 8.51
N ILE A 259 -18.32 21.21 8.58
CA ILE A 259 -19.40 21.80 7.80
C ILE A 259 -20.06 22.92 8.62
N GLY A 260 -19.91 24.19 8.18
CA GLY A 260 -20.47 25.39 8.82
C GLY A 260 -19.76 25.81 10.09
N TYR A 261 -19.50 24.91 11.04
CA TYR A 261 -18.69 25.17 12.23
C TYR A 261 -18.07 23.88 12.78
N ALA A 262 -17.01 24.01 13.55
CA ALA A 262 -16.49 22.96 14.42
C ALA A 262 -16.67 23.38 15.90
N ASP A 263 -17.08 22.44 16.74
CA ASP A 263 -17.10 22.68 18.18
C ASP A 263 -15.69 22.63 18.79
N ASP A 264 -15.56 23.07 20.06
CA ASP A 264 -14.27 23.13 20.73
C ASP A 264 -13.64 21.73 20.94
N ALA A 265 -14.46 20.67 21.03
CA ALA A 265 -13.94 19.31 21.23
C ALA A 265 -13.31 18.78 19.95
N SER A 266 -14.00 18.93 18.81
CA SER A 266 -13.46 18.52 17.50
C SER A 266 -12.24 19.36 17.09
N ARG A 267 -12.20 20.67 17.39
CA ARG A 267 -11.00 21.49 17.15
C ARG A 267 -9.80 21.00 17.95
N ARG A 268 -9.96 20.77 19.26
CA ARG A 268 -8.88 20.23 20.11
C ARG A 268 -8.43 18.84 19.67
N ALA A 269 -9.37 17.97 19.26
CA ALA A 269 -9.02 16.66 18.75
C ALA A 269 -8.18 16.74 17.47
N TYR A 270 -8.57 17.60 16.52
CA TYR A 270 -7.81 17.84 15.29
C TYR A 270 -6.41 18.41 15.59
N GLU A 271 -6.32 19.43 16.45
CA GLU A 271 -5.02 19.99 16.89
C GLU A 271 -4.13 18.91 17.51
N THR A 272 -4.72 17.99 18.28
CA THR A 272 -3.97 16.89 18.92
C THR A 272 -3.42 15.90 17.89
N VAL A 273 -4.23 15.40 16.94
CA VAL A 273 -3.74 14.45 15.93
C VAL A 273 -2.78 15.13 14.94
N TYR A 274 -2.99 16.40 14.61
CA TYR A 274 -2.04 17.20 13.83
C TYR A 274 -0.68 17.31 14.54
N ALA A 275 -0.68 17.61 15.84
CA ALA A 275 0.54 17.68 16.64
C ALA A 275 1.20 16.30 16.82
N ALA A 276 0.40 15.22 16.88
CA ALA A 276 0.93 13.86 16.93
C ALA A 276 1.63 13.50 15.61
N THR A 277 1.05 13.86 14.46
CA THR A 277 1.74 13.67 13.16
C THR A 277 3.04 14.46 13.11
N GLU A 278 3.07 15.68 13.64
CA GLU A 278 4.30 16.50 13.72
C GLU A 278 5.37 15.83 14.60
N ALA A 279 4.98 15.23 15.74
CA ALA A 279 5.88 14.45 16.57
C ALA A 279 6.44 13.23 15.82
N GLY A 280 5.59 12.51 15.09
CA GLY A 280 6.00 11.42 14.20
C GLY A 280 6.99 11.88 13.13
N LEU A 281 6.72 13.00 12.46
CA LEU A 281 7.64 13.59 11.48
C LEU A 281 9.01 13.92 12.10
N ASN A 282 9.02 14.50 13.28
CA ASN A 282 10.27 14.82 13.97
C ASN A 282 11.09 13.57 14.36
N ALA A 283 10.41 12.47 14.66
CA ALA A 283 11.02 11.18 14.97
C ALA A 283 11.41 10.36 13.72
N ALA A 284 10.87 10.67 12.55
CA ALA A 284 11.06 9.92 11.31
C ALA A 284 12.46 10.16 10.70
N ARG A 285 13.51 9.72 11.40
CA ARG A 285 14.91 9.91 11.03
C ARG A 285 15.66 8.59 10.92
N PRO A 286 16.64 8.46 10.01
CA PRO A 286 17.49 7.29 9.94
C PRO A 286 18.08 6.93 11.30
N GLY A 287 18.02 5.66 11.67
CA GLY A 287 18.53 5.11 12.92
C GLY A 287 17.50 5.01 14.05
N ASN A 288 16.42 5.78 14.04
CA ASN A 288 15.27 5.55 14.91
C ASN A 288 14.51 4.29 14.44
N THR A 289 13.66 3.75 15.30
CA THR A 289 12.82 2.61 14.99
C THR A 289 11.39 3.04 14.67
N VAL A 290 10.64 2.15 14.04
CA VAL A 290 9.19 2.33 13.80
C VAL A 290 8.43 2.45 15.14
N ALA A 291 8.87 1.71 16.18
CA ALA A 291 8.31 1.84 17.53
C ALA A 291 8.54 3.26 18.13
N ASP A 292 9.65 3.93 17.80
CA ASP A 292 9.88 5.32 18.24
C ASP A 292 8.83 6.25 17.64
N LEU A 293 8.45 6.07 16.35
CA LEU A 293 7.38 6.85 15.73
C LEU A 293 6.06 6.66 16.49
N PHE A 294 5.72 5.40 16.78
CA PHE A 294 4.52 5.08 17.55
C PHE A 294 4.52 5.77 18.90
N HIS A 295 5.60 5.67 19.67
CA HIS A 295 5.70 6.22 21.03
C HIS A 295 5.58 7.74 21.05
N GLU A 296 6.24 8.44 20.13
CA GLU A 296 6.17 9.90 20.04
C GLU A 296 4.77 10.38 19.68
N MET A 297 4.11 9.77 18.68
CA MET A 297 2.74 10.11 18.30
C MET A 297 1.74 9.79 19.41
N ASN A 298 1.85 8.60 20.02
CA ASN A 298 0.96 8.16 21.09
C ASN A 298 1.08 9.03 22.34
N ALA A 299 2.28 9.47 22.69
CA ALA A 299 2.50 10.37 23.84
C ALA A 299 1.72 11.67 23.68
N VAL A 300 1.72 12.27 22.49
CA VAL A 300 0.96 13.50 22.20
C VAL A 300 -0.55 13.24 22.29
N MET A 301 -1.06 12.15 21.72
CA MET A 301 -2.49 11.83 21.79
C MET A 301 -2.95 11.59 23.23
N VAL A 302 -2.17 10.86 24.04
CA VAL A 302 -2.49 10.64 25.47
C VAL A 302 -2.50 11.96 26.23
N ALA A 303 -1.51 12.82 26.03
CA ALA A 303 -1.45 14.16 26.66
C ALA A 303 -2.62 15.05 26.21
N GLY A 304 -3.10 14.90 24.97
CA GLY A 304 -4.26 15.59 24.42
C GLY A 304 -5.62 15.02 24.85
N GLY A 305 -5.64 13.98 25.70
CA GLY A 305 -6.86 13.44 26.30
C GLY A 305 -7.51 12.32 25.47
N ALA A 306 -6.75 11.61 24.64
CA ALA A 306 -7.25 10.44 23.94
C ALA A 306 -7.83 9.41 24.89
N LEU A 307 -9.06 8.96 24.64
CA LEU A 307 -9.72 7.88 25.38
C LEU A 307 -9.25 6.50 24.93
N GLY A 308 -8.66 6.40 23.75
CA GLY A 308 -8.11 5.20 23.17
C GLY A 308 -7.67 5.44 21.71
N ASN A 309 -7.05 4.41 21.15
CA ASN A 309 -6.72 4.31 19.74
C ASN A 309 -7.23 2.95 19.25
N ASP A 310 -8.32 2.95 18.51
CA ASP A 310 -8.98 1.72 18.06
C ASP A 310 -8.47 1.25 16.69
N VAL A 311 -7.56 1.99 16.03
CA VAL A 311 -6.98 1.61 14.73
C VAL A 311 -5.80 0.64 14.86
N GLY A 312 -5.22 0.48 16.06
CA GLY A 312 -4.23 -0.53 16.40
C GLY A 312 -2.78 -0.21 15.99
N ARG A 313 -2.56 0.61 14.97
CA ARG A 313 -1.26 1.13 14.53
C ARG A 313 -1.40 2.61 14.19
N LEU A 314 -0.29 3.33 14.12
CA LEU A 314 -0.26 4.76 13.81
C LEU A 314 0.42 5.04 12.46
N GLY A 315 0.16 4.18 11.47
CA GLY A 315 0.70 4.24 10.12
C GLY A 315 1.40 2.95 9.67
N HIS A 316 1.88 2.95 8.46
CA HIS A 316 2.49 1.76 7.82
C HIS A 316 3.36 2.14 6.62
N GLY A 317 4.05 1.14 6.05
CA GLY A 317 4.71 1.26 4.76
C GLY A 317 3.71 1.35 3.63
N LEU A 318 4.10 1.94 2.52
CA LEU A 318 3.27 2.25 1.36
C LEU A 318 4.06 2.02 0.07
N GLY A 319 3.41 1.60 -1.00
CA GLY A 319 4.08 1.39 -2.27
C GLY A 319 3.17 0.85 -3.37
N MET A 320 3.46 -0.35 -3.87
CA MET A 320 2.62 -1.07 -4.84
C MET A 320 1.36 -1.66 -4.21
N GLN A 321 1.28 -1.71 -2.90
CA GLN A 321 0.08 -2.00 -2.12
C GLN A 321 -0.21 -0.81 -1.22
N LEU A 322 -1.48 -0.63 -0.91
CA LEU A 322 -1.94 0.40 0.02
C LEU A 322 -1.20 0.27 1.35
N THR A 323 -1.17 -0.93 1.90
CA THR A 323 -0.42 -1.27 3.10
C THR A 323 0.75 -2.19 2.75
N GLU A 324 1.95 -1.76 3.14
CA GLU A 324 3.19 -2.53 3.11
C GLU A 324 3.89 -2.50 4.47
N TRP A 325 4.98 -3.23 4.61
CA TRP A 325 5.83 -3.15 5.79
C TRP A 325 6.67 -1.87 5.78
N PRO A 326 6.98 -1.34 6.98
CA PRO A 326 6.65 -1.82 8.35
C PRO A 326 5.29 -1.31 8.84
N SER A 327 4.88 -1.71 10.07
CA SER A 327 3.67 -1.18 10.74
C SER A 327 4.06 -0.36 11.96
N ASN A 328 3.59 0.90 12.06
CA ASN A 328 3.88 1.80 13.17
C ASN A 328 3.15 1.36 14.44
N THR A 329 3.76 0.40 15.13
CA THR A 329 3.26 -0.20 16.37
C THR A 329 4.32 -0.13 17.46
N ALA A 330 3.91 -0.23 18.71
CA ALA A 330 4.80 -0.16 19.86
C ALA A 330 5.88 -1.27 19.91
N TRP A 331 5.71 -2.34 19.15
CA TRP A 331 6.59 -3.51 19.15
C TRP A 331 7.47 -3.64 17.90
N ASP A 332 7.23 -2.86 16.83
CA ASP A 332 8.01 -2.97 15.60
C ASP A 332 9.36 -2.25 15.72
N GLN A 333 10.43 -3.04 15.86
CA GLN A 333 11.81 -2.56 16.02
C GLN A 333 12.53 -2.36 14.67
N THR A 334 11.80 -2.31 13.57
CA THR A 334 12.40 -2.03 12.26
C THR A 334 13.08 -0.68 12.27
N VAL A 335 14.36 -0.66 11.97
CA VAL A 335 15.16 0.58 11.92
C VAL A 335 14.82 1.35 10.65
N LEU A 336 14.55 2.64 10.80
CA LEU A 336 14.30 3.55 9.69
C LEU A 336 15.58 3.78 8.89
N VAL A 337 15.47 3.60 7.57
CA VAL A 337 16.58 3.85 6.64
C VAL A 337 16.11 4.68 5.46
N PRO A 338 17.00 5.42 4.78
CA PRO A 338 16.64 6.18 3.59
C PRO A 338 16.00 5.33 2.50
N GLY A 339 15.00 5.90 1.82
CA GLY A 339 14.19 5.22 0.80
C GLY A 339 12.95 4.51 1.33
N MET A 340 12.75 4.40 2.64
CA MET A 340 11.48 3.94 3.19
C MET A 340 10.38 4.97 2.94
N VAL A 341 9.25 4.54 2.36
CA VAL A 341 8.04 5.35 2.21
C VAL A 341 6.98 4.82 3.16
N MET A 342 6.39 5.72 3.93
CA MET A 342 5.49 5.38 5.03
C MET A 342 4.35 6.36 5.14
N THR A 343 3.30 5.97 5.86
CA THR A 343 2.29 6.86 6.40
C THR A 343 2.57 7.17 7.88
N LEU A 344 2.13 8.32 8.34
CA LEU A 344 1.93 8.64 9.75
C LEU A 344 0.45 8.93 9.94
N GLU A 345 -0.23 8.09 10.72
CA GLU A 345 -1.69 8.03 10.80
C GLU A 345 -2.16 8.00 12.28
N PRO A 346 -1.82 9.02 13.09
CA PRO A 346 -2.35 9.08 14.44
C PRO A 346 -3.87 9.27 14.43
N GLY A 347 -4.56 8.36 15.11
CA GLY A 347 -5.99 8.40 15.31
C GLY A 347 -6.35 8.28 16.80
N MET A 348 -7.33 9.04 17.27
CA MET A 348 -7.77 9.01 18.64
C MET A 348 -9.29 9.05 18.77
N THR A 349 -9.82 8.31 19.73
CA THR A 349 -11.15 8.52 20.27
C THR A 349 -11.06 9.64 21.30
N TYR A 350 -11.81 10.74 21.11
CA TYR A 350 -11.77 11.92 22.01
C TYR A 350 -13.07 12.14 22.80
N LEU A 351 -14.17 11.56 22.36
CA LEU A 351 -15.45 11.45 23.08
C LEU A 351 -16.04 10.07 22.80
N PRO A 352 -17.01 9.57 23.57
CA PRO A 352 -17.73 8.36 23.22
C PRO A 352 -18.27 8.45 21.79
N ASP A 353 -17.95 7.45 20.96
CA ASP A 353 -18.34 7.37 19.55
C ASP A 353 -17.84 8.53 18.65
N LYS A 354 -16.76 9.20 19.03
CA LYS A 354 -16.14 10.28 18.26
C LYS A 354 -14.64 10.04 18.10
N MET A 355 -14.23 9.94 16.85
CA MET A 355 -12.84 9.77 16.44
C MET A 355 -12.34 10.99 15.66
N MET A 356 -11.03 11.16 15.67
CA MET A 356 -10.29 12.07 14.78
C MET A 356 -9.03 11.35 14.32
N VAL A 357 -8.81 11.33 13.02
CA VAL A 357 -7.61 10.79 12.39
C VAL A 357 -6.94 11.87 11.57
N HIS A 358 -5.65 11.78 11.41
CA HIS A 358 -4.87 12.68 10.55
C HIS A 358 -3.72 11.90 9.93
N GLU A 359 -3.60 11.94 8.61
CA GLU A 359 -2.64 11.10 7.91
C GLU A 359 -1.82 11.88 6.87
N GLU A 360 -0.52 11.54 6.79
CA GLU A 360 0.42 12.08 5.82
C GLU A 360 1.34 10.99 5.26
N ASN A 361 1.72 11.14 3.98
CA ASN A 361 2.74 10.31 3.36
C ASN A 361 4.11 10.98 3.40
N LEU A 362 5.14 10.21 3.70
CA LEU A 362 6.52 10.67 3.72
C LEU A 362 7.49 9.63 3.18
N VAL A 363 8.68 10.10 2.80
CA VAL A 363 9.85 9.26 2.56
C VAL A 363 10.95 9.63 3.55
N ILE A 364 11.62 8.61 4.11
CA ILE A 364 12.82 8.80 4.93
C ILE A 364 13.99 9.16 3.99
N ARG A 365 14.67 10.29 4.26
CA ARG A 365 15.88 10.72 3.59
C ARG A 365 17.05 10.72 4.57
N GLU A 366 18.27 10.83 4.07
CA GLU A 366 19.49 10.90 4.91
C GLU A 366 19.40 12.03 5.96
N GLU A 367 18.82 13.16 5.60
CA GLU A 367 18.72 14.34 6.47
C GLU A 367 17.46 14.36 7.34
N GLY A 368 16.52 13.41 7.14
CA GLY A 368 15.25 13.31 7.84
C GLY A 368 14.06 13.09 6.89
N PRO A 369 12.82 13.28 7.35
CA PRO A 369 11.64 13.00 6.54
C PRO A 369 11.43 14.07 5.45
N GLN A 370 10.97 13.61 4.29
CA GLN A 370 10.43 14.45 3.23
C GLN A 370 8.96 14.09 3.04
N LEU A 371 8.04 15.03 3.23
CA LEU A 371 6.64 14.82 2.92
C LEU A 371 6.45 14.61 1.41
N LEU A 372 5.60 13.64 1.07
CA LEU A 372 5.13 13.37 -0.29
C LEU A 372 3.72 13.94 -0.51
N SER A 373 2.85 13.89 0.51
CA SER A 373 1.58 14.61 0.55
C SER A 373 1.81 16.09 0.90
N ARG A 374 0.92 16.96 0.43
CA ARG A 374 0.89 18.36 0.88
C ARG A 374 0.34 18.40 2.29
N ARG A 375 1.12 18.95 3.23
CA ARG A 375 0.73 19.04 4.64
C ARG A 375 -0.68 19.64 4.81
N ALA A 376 -1.52 19.00 5.60
CA ALA A 376 -2.83 19.55 5.96
C ALA A 376 -2.71 20.90 6.68
N ALA A 377 -3.79 21.69 6.67
CA ALA A 377 -3.86 22.91 7.46
C ALA A 377 -3.71 22.62 8.97
N ALA A 378 -3.03 23.50 9.71
CA ALA A 378 -2.83 23.32 11.14
C ALA A 378 -4.13 23.45 11.95
N GLU A 379 -5.11 24.17 11.42
CA GLU A 379 -6.45 24.31 11.97
C GLU A 379 -7.45 23.50 11.14
N LEU A 380 -8.43 22.88 11.81
CA LEU A 380 -9.51 22.15 11.13
C LEU A 380 -10.26 23.08 10.16
N PRO A 381 -10.19 22.84 8.83
CA PRO A 381 -10.89 23.67 7.86
C PRO A 381 -12.40 23.66 8.07
N VAL A 382 -13.02 24.84 8.00
CA VAL A 382 -14.47 25.04 8.11
C VAL A 382 -15.00 25.51 6.76
N ILE A 383 -16.03 24.84 6.25
CA ILE A 383 -16.65 25.05 4.94
C ILE A 383 -18.10 25.50 5.13
#